data_3a1d533632736ee0fa9b3578ca93d6d0
#
_entry.id   3a1d533632736ee0fa9b3578ca93d6d0
#
_cell.length_a   1.000
_cell.length_b   1.000
_cell.length_c   1.000
_cell.angle_alpha   90.00
_cell.angle_beta   90.00
_cell.angle_gamma   90.00
#
_symmetry.space_group_name_H-M   'P 1'
#
loop_
_entity.id
_entity.type
_entity.pdbx_description
1 polymer ?
#
loop_
_entity_poly.entity_id
_entity_poly.type
_entity_poly.pdbx_seq_one_letter_code
_entity_poly.pdbx_strand_id
1 'polypeptide(L)'
;MNRRLLWKLILLITAGIVAMFYLINYVTLRAEEEMSMLSQAHRDELRGWGREAEALYRSGDRASLQRWLDQLQQREETIAEVVSYSIAHLAGSRGLEERYSGNKLGRDVDWKIHLYFPENPVMEIPFENSETSFLVLLPDRMRPGSNWQTTRLLLQIFLPALVLAILSVLLYRHIMQPLTSLQRATREFSRGDFTVRVRPQLGGRRDEFSELATTFDQMAARIGEQLVNQRQLIADFSHELRTPLTRLEIAIENLGKHYPADPNVQRLYRESRHFRKLTEDTLTLAWLDNEQPHLRGETLDLVDLIDVIVDDARFEFPDRKIATQLPESAVLENSSHQAVGQALENILRNALRYTPAGEAVEIALESCRVQSGEAGYQVTIADRGPGVPEALLETIFRPFFQAEPSRNTGESGSSSTGGVGLGLALARRQLRAVGGQVAAANRPEGGLSMTIFLPSV
;
A
#
# COMPACT_ATOMS: atom_id res chain seq x y z
N MET A 1 9.10 10.43 19.39
CA MET A 1 9.25 9.27 18.46
C MET A 1 10.48 8.49 18.90
N ASN A 2 10.26 7.30 19.46
CA ASN A 2 11.35 6.51 20.05
C ASN A 2 12.26 5.97 18.94
N ARG A 3 13.49 6.50 18.82
CA ARG A 3 14.49 6.09 17.83
C ARG A 3 15.10 4.70 18.10
N ARG A 4 14.50 3.93 19.01
CA ARG A 4 15.03 2.62 19.45
C ARG A 4 15.12 1.60 18.32
N LEU A 5 14.09 1.53 17.45
CA LEU A 5 14.10 0.62 16.30
C LEU A 5 15.19 0.99 15.30
N LEU A 6 15.36 2.28 15.00
CA LEU A 6 16.38 2.78 14.08
C LEU A 6 17.79 2.41 14.56
N TRP A 7 18.09 2.68 15.85
CA TRP A 7 19.40 2.36 16.43
C TRP A 7 19.67 0.85 16.50
N LYS A 8 18.66 0.05 16.86
CA LYS A 8 18.78 -1.42 16.85
C LYS A 8 19.05 -1.94 15.43
N LEU A 9 18.36 -1.40 14.44
CA LEU A 9 18.51 -1.82 13.05
C LEU A 9 19.87 -1.40 12.48
N ILE A 10 20.31 -0.17 12.72
CA ILE A 10 21.65 0.31 12.34
C ILE A 10 22.73 -0.57 13.01
N LEU A 11 22.63 -0.81 14.31
CA LEU A 11 23.61 -1.59 15.05
C LEU A 11 23.65 -3.04 14.54
N LEU A 12 22.49 -3.65 14.31
CA LEU A 12 22.40 -5.03 13.82
C LEU A 12 22.96 -5.16 12.39
N ILE A 13 22.64 -4.23 11.50
CA ILE A 13 23.15 -4.22 10.12
C ILE A 13 24.67 -3.98 10.14
N THR A 14 25.14 -2.97 10.88
CA THR A 14 26.57 -2.64 10.94
C THR A 14 27.37 -3.79 11.55
N ALA A 15 26.93 -4.34 12.67
CA ALA A 15 27.58 -5.50 13.30
C ALA A 15 27.55 -6.72 12.38
N GLY A 16 26.45 -6.97 11.66
CA GLY A 16 26.32 -8.05 10.69
C GLY A 16 27.29 -7.91 9.51
N ILE A 17 27.44 -6.71 8.95
CA ILE A 17 28.38 -6.43 7.85
C ILE A 17 29.82 -6.63 8.32
N VAL A 18 30.19 -6.11 9.50
CA VAL A 18 31.53 -6.25 10.06
C VAL A 18 31.83 -7.72 10.35
N ALA A 19 30.92 -8.44 10.98
CA ALA A 19 31.08 -9.87 11.27
C ALA A 19 31.21 -10.70 9.98
N MET A 20 30.43 -10.38 8.96
CA MET A 20 30.50 -11.03 7.64
C MET A 20 31.86 -10.79 6.99
N PHE A 21 32.36 -9.55 7.02
CA PHE A 21 33.70 -9.22 6.47
C PHE A 21 34.81 -10.01 7.14
N TYR A 22 34.82 -10.05 8.47
CA TYR A 22 35.80 -10.83 9.22
C TYR A 22 35.67 -12.34 8.96
N LEU A 23 34.47 -12.87 8.90
CA LEU A 23 34.23 -14.29 8.60
C LEU A 23 34.76 -14.67 7.22
N ILE A 24 34.42 -13.89 6.20
CA ILE A 24 34.85 -14.12 4.82
C ILE A 24 36.38 -14.08 4.74
N ASN A 25 37.00 -13.05 5.34
CA ASN A 25 38.45 -12.93 5.37
C ASN A 25 39.13 -14.12 6.09
N TYR A 26 38.58 -14.51 7.24
CA TYR A 26 39.08 -15.68 7.99
C TYR A 26 38.97 -16.98 7.19
N VAL A 27 37.81 -17.25 6.57
CA VAL A 27 37.59 -18.46 5.77
C VAL A 27 38.47 -18.46 4.53
N THR A 28 38.64 -17.30 3.87
CA THR A 28 39.51 -17.17 2.69
C THR A 28 40.95 -17.44 3.02
N LEU A 29 41.47 -16.88 4.14
CA LEU A 29 42.82 -17.11 4.59
C LEU A 29 43.08 -18.59 4.95
N ARG A 30 42.11 -19.23 5.63
CA ARG A 30 42.22 -20.66 5.96
C ARG A 30 42.23 -21.52 4.71
N ALA A 31 41.34 -21.26 3.77
CA ALA A 31 41.26 -21.98 2.49
C ALA A 31 42.56 -21.80 1.67
N GLU A 32 43.14 -20.58 1.66
CA GLU A 32 44.43 -20.31 1.01
C GLU A 32 45.55 -21.11 1.66
N GLU A 33 45.63 -21.13 3.00
CA GLU A 33 46.63 -21.88 3.75
C GLU A 33 46.58 -23.37 3.44
N GLU A 34 45.42 -23.99 3.49
CA GLU A 34 45.21 -25.39 3.20
C GLU A 34 45.49 -25.75 1.73
N MET A 35 45.12 -24.90 0.81
CA MET A 35 45.30 -25.11 -0.64
C MET A 35 46.72 -24.77 -1.12
N SER A 36 47.54 -24.07 -0.32
CA SER A 36 48.88 -23.62 -0.71
C SER A 36 49.99 -24.64 -0.39
N MET A 37 49.65 -25.74 0.29
CA MET A 37 50.63 -26.77 0.64
C MET A 37 50.68 -27.88 -0.41
N LEU A 38 51.88 -28.37 -0.72
CA LEU A 38 52.06 -29.57 -1.52
C LEU A 38 51.39 -30.79 -0.85
N SER A 39 50.78 -31.67 -1.65
CA SER A 39 50.31 -32.94 -1.13
C SER A 39 51.44 -33.77 -0.56
N GLN A 40 51.17 -34.63 0.43
CA GLN A 40 52.17 -35.51 1.01
C GLN A 40 52.85 -36.35 -0.07
N ALA A 41 52.08 -36.88 -1.01
CA ALA A 41 52.57 -37.69 -2.12
C ALA A 41 53.61 -36.93 -2.98
N HIS A 42 53.32 -35.66 -3.33
CA HIS A 42 54.22 -34.82 -4.13
C HIS A 42 55.51 -34.46 -3.32
N ARG A 43 55.38 -34.23 -2.03
CA ARG A 43 56.54 -33.99 -1.16
C ARG A 43 57.46 -35.18 -1.11
N ASP A 44 56.91 -36.37 -0.94
CA ASP A 44 57.66 -37.61 -0.88
C ASP A 44 58.30 -37.95 -2.24
N GLU A 45 57.63 -37.65 -3.34
CA GLU A 45 58.16 -37.80 -4.70
C GLU A 45 59.34 -36.85 -4.96
N LEU A 46 59.21 -35.55 -4.63
CA LEU A 46 60.32 -34.59 -4.75
C LEU A 46 61.51 -34.98 -3.91
N ARG A 47 61.30 -35.42 -2.66
CA ARG A 47 62.39 -35.97 -1.80
C ARG A 47 62.99 -37.24 -2.36
N GLY A 48 62.20 -38.08 -3.03
CA GLY A 48 62.66 -39.25 -3.77
C GLY A 48 63.67 -38.87 -4.87
N TRP A 49 63.30 -37.89 -5.72
CA TRP A 49 64.19 -37.37 -6.76
C TRP A 49 65.47 -36.78 -6.18
N GLY A 50 65.39 -36.03 -5.08
CA GLY A 50 66.54 -35.51 -4.38
C GLY A 50 67.53 -36.61 -3.94
N ARG A 51 67.01 -37.70 -3.35
CA ARG A 51 67.82 -38.86 -2.93
C ARG A 51 68.49 -39.59 -4.12
N GLU A 52 67.78 -39.79 -5.22
CA GLU A 52 68.28 -40.38 -6.45
C GLU A 52 69.44 -39.49 -7.05
N ALA A 53 69.20 -38.19 -7.13
CA ALA A 53 70.20 -37.23 -7.58
C ALA A 53 71.47 -37.25 -6.70
N GLU A 54 71.29 -37.31 -5.37
CA GLU A 54 72.35 -37.39 -4.42
C GLU A 54 73.21 -38.67 -4.58
N ALA A 55 72.48 -39.82 -4.74
CA ALA A 55 73.16 -41.09 -4.93
C ALA A 55 74.02 -41.09 -6.20
N LEU A 56 73.48 -40.58 -7.33
CA LEU A 56 74.22 -40.43 -8.57
C LEU A 56 75.35 -39.41 -8.46
N TYR A 57 75.19 -38.32 -7.79
CA TYR A 57 76.27 -37.35 -7.52
C TYR A 57 77.34 -37.93 -6.74
N ARG A 58 77.05 -38.67 -5.65
CA ARG A 58 78.04 -39.31 -4.78
C ARG A 58 78.84 -40.47 -5.47
N SER A 59 78.27 -41.11 -6.48
CA SER A 59 78.91 -42.14 -7.29
C SER A 59 80.03 -41.57 -8.16
N GLY A 60 80.10 -40.26 -8.38
CA GLY A 60 81.10 -39.59 -9.23
C GLY A 60 80.79 -39.73 -10.74
N ASP A 61 79.76 -40.45 -11.16
CA ASP A 61 79.43 -40.65 -12.57
C ASP A 61 78.59 -39.51 -13.10
N ARG A 62 79.20 -38.46 -13.54
CA ARG A 62 78.56 -37.27 -14.11
C ARG A 62 77.68 -37.59 -15.35
N ALA A 63 78.06 -38.57 -16.14
CA ALA A 63 77.35 -38.93 -17.34
C ALA A 63 76.01 -39.62 -17.02
N SER A 64 75.97 -40.44 -15.93
CA SER A 64 74.74 -41.04 -15.46
C SER A 64 73.81 -40.03 -14.78
N LEU A 65 74.38 -39.08 -14.00
CA LEU A 65 73.62 -37.99 -13.43
C LEU A 65 72.95 -37.10 -14.50
N GLN A 66 73.72 -36.75 -15.54
CA GLN A 66 73.18 -35.93 -16.63
C GLN A 66 72.03 -36.66 -17.38
N ARG A 67 72.22 -37.93 -17.71
CA ARG A 67 71.17 -38.73 -18.37
C ARG A 67 69.89 -38.81 -17.54
N TRP A 68 70.03 -38.99 -16.24
CA TRP A 68 68.91 -39.03 -15.32
C TRP A 68 68.17 -37.69 -15.23
N LEU A 69 68.90 -36.58 -15.18
CA LEU A 69 68.34 -35.22 -15.22
C LEU A 69 67.59 -34.96 -16.53
N ASP A 70 68.19 -35.34 -17.69
CA ASP A 70 67.53 -35.18 -19.00
C ASP A 70 66.26 -35.99 -19.07
N GLN A 71 66.22 -37.23 -18.56
CA GLN A 71 65.04 -38.06 -18.50
C GLN A 71 63.96 -37.48 -17.58
N LEU A 72 64.34 -36.95 -16.43
CA LEU A 72 63.43 -36.31 -15.49
C LEU A 72 62.80 -35.05 -16.08
N GLN A 73 63.63 -34.18 -16.71
CA GLN A 73 63.17 -32.96 -17.34
C GLN A 73 62.20 -33.26 -18.48
N GLN A 74 62.48 -34.27 -19.28
CA GLN A 74 61.62 -34.71 -20.39
C GLN A 74 60.29 -35.31 -19.90
N ARG A 75 60.32 -36.12 -18.84
CA ARG A 75 59.16 -36.79 -18.28
C ARG A 75 58.19 -35.84 -17.57
N GLU A 76 58.78 -34.86 -16.86
CA GLU A 76 58.00 -33.95 -16.01
C GLU A 76 57.77 -32.56 -16.66
N GLU A 77 58.29 -32.34 -17.89
CA GLU A 77 58.25 -31.06 -18.62
C GLU A 77 58.74 -29.89 -17.72
N THR A 78 59.86 -30.13 -17.02
CA THR A 78 60.39 -29.18 -16.03
C THR A 78 61.90 -28.93 -16.23
N ILE A 79 62.47 -28.03 -15.43
CA ILE A 79 63.92 -27.77 -15.37
C ILE A 79 64.42 -28.30 -14.06
N ALA A 80 65.48 -29.12 -14.13
CA ALA A 80 66.10 -29.69 -12.94
C ALA A 80 67.61 -29.61 -13.04
N GLU A 81 68.25 -29.24 -11.98
CA GLU A 81 69.73 -29.02 -11.91
C GLU A 81 70.30 -29.51 -10.57
N VAL A 82 71.55 -29.93 -10.55
CA VAL A 82 72.35 -30.13 -9.32
C VAL A 82 73.35 -29.03 -9.26
N VAL A 83 73.30 -28.22 -8.22
CA VAL A 83 74.15 -27.05 -8.04
C VAL A 83 74.88 -27.12 -6.73
N SER A 84 76.13 -26.64 -6.75
CA SER A 84 76.90 -26.45 -5.56
C SER A 84 77.21 -24.95 -5.42
N TYR A 85 77.03 -24.42 -4.25
CA TYR A 85 77.31 -22.99 -3.98
C TYR A 85 78.11 -22.87 -2.64
N SER A 86 78.98 -21.89 -2.59
CA SER A 86 79.68 -21.51 -1.37
C SER A 86 79.60 -19.99 -1.20
N ILE A 87 79.41 -19.55 0.02
CA ILE A 87 79.41 -18.14 0.36
C ILE A 87 80.81 -17.75 0.83
N ALA A 88 81.55 -16.95 0.03
CA ALA A 88 82.84 -16.40 0.41
C ALA A 88 82.63 -15.05 1.12
N HIS A 89 83.13 -14.94 2.34
CA HIS A 89 83.16 -13.65 3.07
C HIS A 89 84.30 -12.79 2.50
N LEU A 90 83.93 -11.66 1.87
CA LEU A 90 84.91 -10.77 1.21
C LEU A 90 85.40 -9.65 2.14
N ALA A 91 84.60 -9.07 2.98
CA ALA A 91 84.89 -8.01 3.91
C ALA A 91 83.77 -7.77 4.93
N GLY A 92 84.05 -7.16 6.10
CA GLY A 92 83.07 -6.81 7.12
C GLY A 92 83.18 -7.68 8.39
N SER A 93 82.21 -7.55 9.30
CA SER A 93 82.20 -8.36 10.52
C SER A 93 81.61 -9.76 10.24
N ARG A 94 82.25 -10.80 10.80
CA ARG A 94 81.77 -12.19 10.61
C ARG A 94 80.53 -12.57 11.41
N GLY A 95 79.90 -11.69 12.16
CA GLY A 95 78.79 -12.00 13.02
C GLY A 95 77.45 -12.38 12.30
N LEU A 96 77.50 -12.45 10.97
CA LEU A 96 76.31 -12.87 10.15
C LEU A 96 76.51 -14.24 9.49
N GLU A 97 77.72 -14.88 9.66
CA GLU A 97 78.05 -16.18 9.03
C GLU A 97 77.01 -17.26 9.39
N GLU A 98 76.58 -17.34 10.65
CA GLU A 98 75.47 -18.25 11.08
C GLU A 98 74.16 -17.97 10.42
N ARG A 99 73.88 -16.74 9.99
CA ARG A 99 72.66 -16.38 9.28
C ARG A 99 72.72 -16.69 7.78
N TYR A 100 73.94 -16.79 7.22
CA TYR A 100 74.11 -17.17 5.82
C TYR A 100 74.26 -18.68 5.63
N SER A 101 74.63 -19.42 6.66
CA SER A 101 74.79 -20.89 6.65
C SER A 101 73.42 -21.59 6.57
N GLY A 102 72.62 -21.28 5.67
CA GLY A 102 71.29 -21.82 5.47
C GLY A 102 70.55 -21.10 4.38
N ASN A 103 71.23 -20.23 3.62
CA ASN A 103 70.62 -19.61 2.47
C ASN A 103 70.29 -20.67 1.44
N LYS A 104 69.03 -20.67 1.03
CA LYS A 104 68.44 -21.59 0.02
C LYS A 104 68.34 -20.86 -1.31
N LEU A 105 68.74 -21.51 -2.40
CA LEU A 105 68.51 -21.06 -3.78
C LEU A 105 67.06 -21.28 -4.23
N GLY A 106 66.42 -22.25 -3.63
CA GLY A 106 65.01 -22.59 -3.89
C GLY A 106 64.15 -22.59 -2.64
N ARG A 107 62.92 -23.03 -2.76
CA ARG A 107 61.99 -23.23 -1.65
C ARG A 107 62.08 -24.65 -1.12
N ASP A 108 61.94 -24.76 0.19
CA ASP A 108 61.80 -26.05 0.85
C ASP A 108 60.47 -26.73 0.44
N VAL A 109 60.49 -28.05 0.35
CA VAL A 109 59.33 -28.85 -0.02
C VAL A 109 58.16 -28.70 0.95
N ASP A 110 58.43 -28.33 2.20
CA ASP A 110 57.44 -28.13 3.25
C ASP A 110 56.92 -26.67 3.33
N TRP A 111 57.43 -25.79 2.48
CA TRP A 111 56.96 -24.41 2.46
C TRP A 111 55.69 -24.25 1.62
N LYS A 112 54.88 -23.27 2.03
CA LYS A 112 53.69 -22.91 1.28
C LYS A 112 54.04 -22.29 -0.07
N ILE A 113 53.26 -22.64 -1.10
CA ILE A 113 53.34 -22.07 -2.43
C ILE A 113 52.31 -20.98 -2.58
N HIS A 114 52.75 -19.78 -2.92
CA HIS A 114 51.82 -18.65 -3.09
C HIS A 114 50.94 -18.83 -4.34
N LEU A 115 49.63 -18.98 -4.15
CA LEU A 115 48.71 -19.29 -5.22
C LEU A 115 48.42 -18.11 -6.18
N TYR A 116 48.82 -16.91 -5.80
CA TYR A 116 48.60 -15.71 -6.62
C TYR A 116 49.71 -15.44 -7.64
N PHE A 117 50.87 -16.07 -7.53
CA PHE A 117 51.92 -16.01 -8.58
C PHE A 117 51.60 -17.04 -9.67
N PRO A 118 51.66 -16.66 -10.95
CA PRO A 118 51.40 -17.59 -12.06
C PRO A 118 52.51 -18.61 -12.25
N GLU A 119 53.77 -18.26 -11.89
CA GLU A 119 54.96 -19.07 -12.10
C GLU A 119 55.15 -20.09 -10.98
N ASN A 120 55.66 -21.25 -11.35
CA ASN A 120 56.02 -22.28 -10.40
C ASN A 120 57.32 -21.95 -9.70
N PRO A 121 57.43 -22.18 -8.40
CA PRO A 121 58.69 -21.94 -7.69
C PRO A 121 59.73 -23.01 -7.99
N VAL A 122 61.00 -22.64 -7.85
CA VAL A 122 62.13 -23.60 -7.79
C VAL A 122 62.12 -24.22 -6.41
N MET A 123 62.03 -25.55 -6.35
CA MET A 123 62.10 -26.34 -5.14
C MET A 123 63.57 -26.78 -4.92
N GLU A 124 64.02 -26.76 -3.66
CA GLU A 124 65.38 -27.12 -3.28
C GLU A 124 65.35 -28.31 -2.33
N ILE A 125 66.12 -29.34 -2.69
CA ILE A 125 66.37 -30.51 -1.83
C ILE A 125 67.84 -30.56 -1.56
N PRO A 126 68.30 -30.17 -0.37
CA PRO A 126 69.76 -30.19 0.00
C PRO A 126 70.22 -31.62 0.14
N PHE A 127 71.46 -31.87 -0.29
CA PHE A 127 72.11 -33.15 -0.07
C PHE A 127 72.68 -33.20 1.35
N GLU A 128 72.73 -34.42 1.92
CA GLU A 128 73.24 -34.58 3.29
C GLU A 128 74.72 -34.24 3.37
N ASN A 129 75.06 -33.39 4.33
CA ASN A 129 76.50 -33.00 4.63
C ASN A 129 77.26 -32.39 3.43
N SER A 130 76.60 -31.69 2.54
CA SER A 130 77.28 -31.03 1.42
C SER A 130 76.66 -29.62 1.14
N GLU A 131 77.43 -28.75 0.48
CA GLU A 131 76.98 -27.45 -0.02
C GLU A 131 76.33 -27.60 -1.41
N THR A 132 75.74 -28.79 -1.70
CA THR A 132 75.12 -29.14 -2.98
C THR A 132 73.65 -29.39 -2.77
N SER A 133 72.86 -28.87 -3.66
CA SER A 133 71.42 -29.07 -3.63
C SER A 133 70.94 -29.52 -4.99
N PHE A 134 69.87 -30.32 -4.99
CA PHE A 134 69.03 -30.60 -6.16
C PHE A 134 67.95 -29.50 -6.26
N LEU A 135 67.99 -28.79 -7.36
CA LEU A 135 66.98 -27.74 -7.71
C LEU A 135 66.06 -28.29 -8.78
N VAL A 136 64.79 -28.12 -8.60
CA VAL A 136 63.78 -28.47 -9.63
C VAL A 136 62.69 -27.41 -9.67
N LEU A 137 62.39 -26.91 -10.86
CA LEU A 137 61.19 -26.09 -11.06
C LEU A 137 59.99 -27.01 -10.81
N LEU A 138 59.08 -26.60 -9.94
CA LEU A 138 57.92 -27.42 -9.56
C LEU A 138 57.10 -27.79 -10.84
N PRO A 139 56.91 -29.09 -11.17
CA PRO A 139 56.08 -29.50 -12.29
C PRO A 139 54.62 -29.03 -12.14
N ASP A 140 53.96 -28.65 -13.24
CA ASP A 140 52.58 -28.14 -13.23
C ASP A 140 51.61 -29.12 -12.58
N ARG A 141 51.80 -30.44 -12.76
CA ARG A 141 50.95 -31.47 -12.14
C ARG A 141 51.02 -31.49 -10.61
N MET A 142 52.11 -31.01 -10.04
CA MET A 142 52.33 -30.98 -8.60
C MET A 142 51.87 -29.66 -7.98
N ARG A 143 51.54 -28.66 -8.80
CA ARG A 143 51.14 -27.34 -8.31
C ARG A 143 49.88 -27.44 -7.45
N PRO A 144 49.94 -27.00 -6.17
CA PRO A 144 48.75 -26.97 -5.32
C PRO A 144 47.75 -25.86 -5.76
N GLY A 145 46.49 -25.99 -5.33
CA GLY A 145 45.53 -24.93 -5.48
C GLY A 145 44.97 -24.73 -6.92
N SER A 146 44.93 -25.80 -7.74
CA SER A 146 44.32 -25.74 -9.09
C SER A 146 42.95 -25.09 -9.14
N ASN A 147 42.15 -25.25 -8.08
CA ASN A 147 40.78 -24.68 -7.96
C ASN A 147 40.76 -23.38 -7.15
N TRP A 148 41.91 -22.79 -6.80
CA TRP A 148 41.97 -21.60 -5.94
C TRP A 148 41.17 -20.42 -6.48
N GLN A 149 41.23 -20.14 -7.79
CA GLN A 149 40.49 -19.03 -8.40
C GLN A 149 39.01 -19.22 -8.23
N THR A 150 38.48 -20.41 -8.48
CA THR A 150 37.07 -20.77 -8.31
C THR A 150 36.64 -20.68 -6.84
N THR A 151 37.46 -21.22 -5.93
CA THR A 151 37.19 -21.18 -4.49
C THR A 151 37.16 -19.74 -3.98
N ARG A 152 38.11 -18.92 -4.42
CA ARG A 152 38.18 -17.49 -4.08
C ARG A 152 36.92 -16.76 -4.58
N LEU A 153 36.47 -17.03 -5.79
CA LEU A 153 35.27 -16.43 -6.38
C LEU A 153 34.01 -16.83 -5.61
N LEU A 154 33.90 -18.09 -5.23
CA LEU A 154 32.80 -18.59 -4.40
C LEU A 154 32.79 -17.92 -3.02
N LEU A 155 33.94 -17.82 -2.34
CA LEU A 155 34.02 -17.25 -1.01
C LEU A 155 33.82 -15.71 -1.01
N GLN A 156 34.37 -15.01 -2.00
CA GLN A 156 34.37 -13.55 -2.03
C GLN A 156 33.14 -12.94 -2.71
N ILE A 157 32.44 -13.66 -3.57
CA ILE A 157 31.27 -13.15 -4.30
C ILE A 157 30.00 -13.92 -3.92
N PHE A 158 29.98 -15.24 -4.09
CA PHE A 158 28.73 -16.01 -3.91
C PHE A 158 28.30 -16.10 -2.43
N LEU A 159 29.25 -16.29 -1.51
CA LEU A 159 28.92 -16.36 -0.09
C LEU A 159 28.33 -15.04 0.45
N PRO A 160 28.93 -13.85 0.21
CA PRO A 160 28.32 -12.58 0.59
C PRO A 160 26.95 -12.34 -0.07
N ALA A 161 26.82 -12.66 -1.36
CA ALA A 161 25.54 -12.51 -2.08
C ALA A 161 24.44 -13.37 -1.46
N LEU A 162 24.74 -14.62 -1.09
CA LEU A 162 23.80 -15.51 -0.41
C LEU A 162 23.41 -14.97 0.97
N VAL A 163 24.37 -14.51 1.76
CA VAL A 163 24.10 -13.93 3.09
C VAL A 163 23.23 -12.68 2.98
N LEU A 164 23.53 -11.80 2.01
CA LEU A 164 22.72 -10.60 1.75
C LEU A 164 21.32 -10.94 1.29
N ALA A 165 21.14 -11.96 0.45
CA ALA A 165 19.82 -12.43 0.02
C ALA A 165 19.00 -12.94 1.21
N ILE A 166 19.59 -13.76 2.08
CA ILE A 166 18.95 -14.25 3.31
C ILE A 166 18.56 -13.08 4.22
N LEU A 167 19.49 -12.14 4.45
CA LEU A 167 19.24 -10.97 5.27
C LEU A 167 18.12 -10.10 4.70
N SER A 168 18.08 -9.90 3.38
CA SER A 168 17.02 -9.16 2.68
C SER A 168 15.65 -9.80 2.90
N VAL A 169 15.53 -11.13 2.79
CA VAL A 169 14.29 -11.86 3.06
C VAL A 169 13.87 -11.73 4.53
N LEU A 170 14.81 -11.84 5.45
CA LEU A 170 14.53 -11.65 6.88
C LEU A 170 14.04 -10.23 7.20
N LEU A 171 14.69 -9.20 6.65
CA LEU A 171 14.29 -7.81 6.80
C LEU A 171 12.90 -7.55 6.19
N TYR A 172 12.65 -8.10 5.00
CA TYR A 172 11.33 -8.02 4.37
C TYR A 172 10.24 -8.58 5.28
N ARG A 173 10.41 -9.78 5.80
CA ARG A 173 9.44 -10.41 6.71
C ARG A 173 9.31 -9.66 8.03
N HIS A 174 10.38 -9.09 8.52
CA HIS A 174 10.38 -8.41 9.81
C HIS A 174 9.77 -7.00 9.76
N ILE A 175 9.94 -6.28 8.65
CA ILE A 175 9.53 -4.87 8.51
C ILE A 175 8.35 -4.73 7.56
N MET A 176 8.46 -5.25 6.34
CA MET A 176 7.48 -4.99 5.30
C MET A 176 6.15 -5.72 5.52
N GLN A 177 6.18 -6.93 6.03
CA GLN A 177 4.97 -7.71 6.28
C GLN A 177 4.04 -7.05 7.31
N PRO A 178 4.51 -6.58 8.48
CA PRO A 178 3.69 -5.81 9.42
C PRO A 178 3.16 -4.51 8.83
N LEU A 179 3.98 -3.81 8.05
CA LEU A 179 3.60 -2.55 7.43
C LEU A 179 2.47 -2.74 6.39
N THR A 180 2.55 -3.79 5.57
CA THR A 180 1.50 -4.12 4.60
C THR A 180 0.20 -4.55 5.28
N SER A 181 0.26 -5.26 6.41
CA SER A 181 -0.92 -5.60 7.22
C SER A 181 -1.59 -4.35 7.76
N LEU A 182 -0.82 -3.40 8.31
CA LEU A 182 -1.34 -2.13 8.80
C LEU A 182 -1.95 -1.29 7.66
N GLN A 183 -1.28 -1.24 6.49
CA GLN A 183 -1.78 -0.53 5.32
C GLN A 183 -3.12 -1.11 4.83
N ARG A 184 -3.24 -2.43 4.79
CA ARG A 184 -4.49 -3.10 4.42
C ARG A 184 -5.60 -2.75 5.41
N ALA A 185 -5.35 -2.91 6.69
CA ALA A 185 -6.30 -2.58 7.74
C ALA A 185 -6.76 -1.11 7.69
N THR A 186 -5.84 -0.19 7.42
CA THR A 186 -6.18 1.23 7.25
C THR A 186 -7.08 1.46 6.04
N ARG A 187 -6.88 0.73 4.94
CA ARG A 187 -7.77 0.80 3.78
C ARG A 187 -9.15 0.22 4.05
N GLU A 188 -9.24 -0.91 4.73
CA GLU A 188 -10.50 -1.53 5.13
C GLU A 188 -11.27 -0.61 6.09
N PHE A 189 -10.57 -0.03 7.08
CA PHE A 189 -11.11 0.97 7.98
C PHE A 189 -11.65 2.20 7.24
N SER A 190 -10.92 2.73 6.24
CA SER A 190 -11.37 3.88 5.44
C SER A 190 -12.58 3.60 4.56
N ARG A 191 -12.89 2.32 4.31
CA ARG A 191 -14.08 1.87 3.59
C ARG A 191 -15.28 1.59 4.50
N GLY A 192 -15.12 1.88 5.80
CA GLY A 192 -16.19 1.71 6.79
C GLY A 192 -16.16 0.39 7.57
N ASP A 193 -15.17 -0.46 7.37
CA ASP A 193 -15.00 -1.64 8.23
C ASP A 193 -14.25 -1.28 9.51
N PHE A 194 -14.98 -0.94 10.55
CA PHE A 194 -14.44 -0.60 11.87
C PHE A 194 -14.15 -1.82 12.74
N THR A 195 -14.43 -3.04 12.23
CA THR A 195 -14.18 -4.29 12.96
C THR A 195 -12.77 -4.83 12.73
N VAL A 196 -12.06 -4.31 11.75
CA VAL A 196 -10.70 -4.73 11.39
C VAL A 196 -9.74 -4.57 12.58
N ARG A 197 -8.88 -5.59 12.80
CA ARG A 197 -7.86 -5.60 13.87
C ARG A 197 -6.53 -6.09 13.32
N VAL A 198 -5.47 -5.36 13.67
CA VAL A 198 -4.09 -5.63 13.20
C VAL A 198 -3.29 -6.41 14.23
N ARG A 199 -3.47 -6.11 15.52
CA ARG A 199 -2.68 -6.70 16.61
C ARG A 199 -2.69 -8.25 16.62
N PRO A 200 -3.83 -8.94 16.39
CA PRO A 200 -3.87 -10.39 16.33
C PRO A 200 -3.04 -10.97 15.18
N GLN A 201 -2.94 -10.24 14.05
CA GLN A 201 -2.19 -10.68 12.85
C GLN A 201 -0.67 -10.63 13.07
N LEU A 202 -0.18 -9.85 14.03
CA LEU A 202 1.24 -9.71 14.35
C LEU A 202 1.76 -10.76 15.35
N GLY A 203 0.90 -11.63 15.88
CA GLY A 203 1.27 -12.70 16.81
C GLY A 203 1.86 -12.19 18.13
N GLY A 204 2.85 -12.91 18.67
CA GLY A 204 3.47 -12.61 19.97
C GLY A 204 4.56 -11.53 19.97
N ARG A 205 4.71 -10.72 18.91
CA ARG A 205 5.71 -9.65 18.82
C ARG A 205 5.54 -8.60 19.93
N ARG A 206 6.68 -8.07 20.40
CA ARG A 206 6.76 -7.00 21.42
C ARG A 206 7.70 -5.90 20.94
N ASP A 207 7.38 -5.30 19.82
CA ASP A 207 8.14 -4.23 19.19
C ASP A 207 7.24 -3.01 18.89
N GLU A 208 7.80 -1.99 18.29
CA GLU A 208 7.12 -0.74 17.95
C GLU A 208 5.94 -0.96 16.99
N PHE A 209 6.01 -1.98 16.12
CA PHE A 209 4.88 -2.36 15.24
C PHE A 209 3.71 -2.93 16.04
N SER A 210 3.98 -3.69 17.10
CA SER A 210 2.93 -4.22 17.96
C SER A 210 2.26 -3.13 18.79
N GLU A 211 3.00 -2.11 19.21
CA GLU A 211 2.46 -0.93 19.90
C GLU A 211 1.59 -0.10 18.95
N LEU A 212 2.09 0.15 17.72
CA LEU A 212 1.34 0.85 16.67
C LEU A 212 0.03 0.11 16.31
N ALA A 213 0.09 -1.22 16.15
CA ALA A 213 -1.09 -2.03 15.87
C ALA A 213 -2.11 -1.98 17.02
N THR A 214 -1.64 -2.00 18.27
CA THR A 214 -2.51 -1.86 19.44
C THR A 214 -3.20 -0.50 19.46
N THR A 215 -2.45 0.57 19.20
CA THR A 215 -3.01 1.94 19.14
C THR A 215 -4.02 2.07 18.00
N PHE A 216 -3.74 1.48 16.82
CA PHE A 216 -4.68 1.42 15.71
C PHE A 216 -5.97 0.68 16.08
N ASP A 217 -5.85 -0.50 16.71
CA ASP A 217 -7.00 -1.31 17.12
C ASP A 217 -7.87 -0.60 18.17
N GLN A 218 -7.25 0.14 19.09
CA GLN A 218 -7.96 0.97 20.07
C GLN A 218 -8.70 2.13 19.40
N MET A 219 -8.05 2.81 18.45
CA MET A 219 -8.68 3.87 17.67
C MET A 219 -9.87 3.33 16.87
N ALA A 220 -9.69 2.20 16.16
CA ALA A 220 -10.74 1.57 15.37
C ALA A 220 -11.94 1.15 16.23
N ALA A 221 -11.69 0.55 17.38
CA ALA A 221 -12.73 0.20 18.35
C ALA A 221 -13.49 1.43 18.83
N ARG A 222 -12.79 2.47 19.25
CA ARG A 222 -13.40 3.70 19.77
C ARG A 222 -14.26 4.42 18.74
N ILE A 223 -13.80 4.50 17.48
CA ILE A 223 -14.58 5.13 16.39
C ILE A 223 -15.81 4.27 16.06
N GLY A 224 -15.64 2.93 15.97
CA GLY A 224 -16.75 2.03 15.75
C GLY A 224 -17.82 2.14 16.84
N GLU A 225 -17.42 2.17 18.11
CA GLU A 225 -18.33 2.37 19.24
C GLU A 225 -19.04 3.74 19.19
N GLN A 226 -18.32 4.81 18.87
CA GLN A 226 -18.92 6.14 18.72
C GLN A 226 -19.98 6.17 17.63
N LEU A 227 -19.76 5.51 16.50
CA LEU A 227 -20.73 5.44 15.42
C LEU A 227 -21.97 4.63 15.81
N VAL A 228 -21.80 3.49 16.49
CA VAL A 228 -22.92 2.70 17.00
C VAL A 228 -23.75 3.51 18.01
N ASN A 229 -23.09 4.18 18.94
CA ASN A 229 -23.77 5.03 19.93
C ASN A 229 -24.50 6.20 19.28
N GLN A 230 -23.91 6.84 18.27
CA GLN A 230 -24.56 7.91 17.53
C GLN A 230 -25.81 7.43 16.76
N ARG A 231 -25.75 6.25 16.13
CA ARG A 231 -26.90 5.62 15.48
C ARG A 231 -28.05 5.33 16.46
N GLN A 232 -27.69 4.73 17.59
CA GLN A 232 -28.66 4.43 18.63
C GLN A 232 -29.35 5.70 19.14
N LEU A 233 -28.58 6.76 19.37
CA LEU A 233 -29.10 8.05 19.84
C LEU A 233 -30.07 8.68 18.85
N ILE A 234 -29.79 8.62 17.53
CA ILE A 234 -30.69 9.11 16.47
C ILE A 234 -31.98 8.28 16.44
N ALA A 235 -31.89 6.95 16.56
CA ALA A 235 -33.06 6.08 16.61
C ALA A 235 -33.94 6.36 17.85
N ASP A 236 -33.33 6.50 19.01
CA ASP A 236 -34.02 6.80 20.27
C ASP A 236 -34.71 8.17 20.19
N PHE A 237 -34.02 9.20 19.70
CA PHE A 237 -34.64 10.52 19.47
C PHE A 237 -35.80 10.47 18.51
N SER A 238 -35.73 9.64 17.44
CA SER A 238 -36.84 9.48 16.49
C SER A 238 -38.09 8.95 17.19
N HIS A 239 -37.96 7.97 18.05
CA HIS A 239 -39.03 7.39 18.80
C HIS A 239 -39.57 8.34 19.89
N GLU A 240 -38.69 8.96 20.65
CA GLU A 240 -39.05 9.85 21.76
C GLU A 240 -39.70 11.17 21.30
N LEU A 241 -39.40 11.65 20.10
CA LEU A 241 -40.03 12.84 19.51
C LEU A 241 -41.34 12.53 18.84
N ARG A 242 -41.49 11.35 18.21
CA ARG A 242 -42.73 10.96 17.50
C ARG A 242 -43.92 10.90 18.47
N THR A 243 -43.74 10.34 19.65
CA THR A 243 -44.82 10.13 20.64
C THR A 243 -45.44 11.44 21.13
N PRO A 244 -44.72 12.46 21.61
CA PRO A 244 -45.29 13.73 22.05
C PRO A 244 -45.90 14.50 20.87
N LEU A 245 -45.31 14.44 19.67
CA LEU A 245 -45.87 15.08 18.48
C LEU A 245 -47.23 14.48 18.12
N THR A 246 -47.34 13.16 18.14
CA THR A 246 -48.64 12.50 17.89
C THR A 246 -49.69 12.89 18.92
N ARG A 247 -49.34 12.98 20.21
CA ARG A 247 -50.23 13.45 21.26
C ARG A 247 -50.68 14.90 21.05
N LEU A 248 -49.74 15.77 20.66
CA LEU A 248 -50.01 17.16 20.35
C LEU A 248 -51.00 17.29 19.18
N GLU A 249 -50.80 16.52 18.09
CA GLU A 249 -51.69 16.51 16.92
C GLU A 249 -53.12 16.03 17.27
N ILE A 250 -53.23 14.96 18.05
CA ILE A 250 -54.52 14.47 18.53
C ILE A 250 -55.23 15.55 19.36
N ALA A 251 -54.49 16.26 20.21
CA ALA A 251 -55.09 17.36 21.00
C ALA A 251 -55.56 18.52 20.13
N ILE A 252 -54.77 18.90 19.13
CA ILE A 252 -55.15 19.96 18.15
C ILE A 252 -56.29 19.51 17.28
N GLU A 253 -56.36 18.26 16.82
CA GLU A 253 -57.46 17.71 16.05
C GLU A 253 -58.77 17.73 16.86
N ASN A 254 -58.70 17.35 18.14
CA ASN A 254 -59.86 17.44 19.02
C ASN A 254 -60.34 18.88 19.25
N LEU A 255 -59.42 19.85 19.38
CA LEU A 255 -59.76 21.27 19.42
C LEU A 255 -60.44 21.73 18.13
N GLY A 256 -59.91 21.30 16.96
CA GLY A 256 -60.45 21.60 15.66
C GLY A 256 -61.92 21.09 15.46
N LYS A 257 -62.25 19.93 16.05
CA LYS A 257 -63.65 19.44 16.03
C LYS A 257 -64.61 20.33 16.79
N HIS A 258 -64.16 20.97 17.89
CA HIS A 258 -64.96 21.86 18.70
C HIS A 258 -64.95 23.31 18.18
N TYR A 259 -63.89 23.74 17.54
CA TYR A 259 -63.70 25.11 17.06
C TYR A 259 -63.20 25.13 15.60
N PRO A 260 -63.97 24.65 14.62
CA PRO A 260 -63.50 24.45 13.27
C PRO A 260 -63.19 25.74 12.50
N ALA A 261 -63.83 26.86 12.90
CA ALA A 261 -63.64 28.18 12.27
C ALA A 261 -62.63 29.08 13.00
N ASP A 262 -62.01 28.62 14.10
CA ASP A 262 -61.04 29.43 14.84
C ASP A 262 -59.71 29.51 14.07
N PRO A 263 -59.25 30.71 13.66
CA PRO A 263 -58.02 30.87 12.93
C PRO A 263 -56.78 30.38 13.71
N ASN A 264 -56.82 30.46 15.02
CA ASN A 264 -55.69 30.02 15.88
C ASN A 264 -55.60 28.49 15.90
N VAL A 265 -56.73 27.78 15.93
CA VAL A 265 -56.73 26.32 15.84
C VAL A 265 -56.22 25.84 14.49
N GLN A 266 -56.65 26.49 13.40
CA GLN A 266 -56.13 26.19 12.07
C GLN A 266 -54.64 26.51 11.95
N ARG A 267 -54.15 27.57 12.59
CA ARG A 267 -52.73 27.91 12.67
C ARG A 267 -51.94 26.86 13.46
N LEU A 268 -52.43 26.46 14.64
CA LEU A 268 -51.82 25.40 15.45
C LEU A 268 -51.71 24.08 14.68
N TYR A 269 -52.74 23.72 13.90
CA TYR A 269 -52.75 22.54 13.08
C TYR A 269 -51.66 22.59 11.99
N ARG A 270 -51.51 23.72 11.32
CA ARG A 270 -50.46 23.91 10.31
C ARG A 270 -49.07 23.89 10.93
N GLU A 271 -48.86 24.57 12.04
CA GLU A 271 -47.54 24.60 12.76
C GLU A 271 -47.17 23.21 13.27
N SER A 272 -48.11 22.45 13.82
CA SER A 272 -47.88 21.08 14.30
C SER A 272 -47.41 20.15 13.18
N ARG A 273 -48.11 20.18 12.02
CA ARG A 273 -47.70 19.40 10.85
C ARG A 273 -46.36 19.84 10.30
N HIS A 274 -46.09 21.14 10.30
CA HIS A 274 -44.81 21.68 9.89
C HIS A 274 -43.66 21.19 10.80
N PHE A 275 -43.90 21.23 12.11
CA PHE A 275 -42.90 20.77 13.10
C PHE A 275 -42.67 19.26 13.00
N ARG A 276 -43.69 18.45 12.77
CA ARG A 276 -43.55 17.01 12.49
C ARG A 276 -42.64 16.78 11.28
N LYS A 277 -42.96 17.40 10.16
CA LYS A 277 -42.20 17.25 8.91
C LYS A 277 -40.75 17.67 9.10
N LEU A 278 -40.48 18.79 9.78
CA LEU A 278 -39.15 19.25 10.10
C LEU A 278 -38.37 18.22 10.92
N THR A 279 -39.01 17.63 11.92
CA THR A 279 -38.40 16.61 12.76
C THR A 279 -38.07 15.35 11.97
N GLU A 280 -39.00 14.84 11.18
CA GLU A 280 -38.81 13.67 10.33
C GLU A 280 -37.73 13.88 9.27
N ASP A 281 -37.73 15.03 8.59
CA ASP A 281 -36.71 15.39 7.58
C ASP A 281 -35.31 15.49 8.23
N THR A 282 -35.23 16.10 9.42
CA THR A 282 -33.94 16.26 10.15
C THR A 282 -33.38 14.90 10.61
N LEU A 283 -34.23 14.02 11.14
CA LEU A 283 -33.82 12.68 11.57
C LEU A 283 -33.42 11.80 10.39
N THR A 284 -34.18 11.87 9.28
CA THR A 284 -33.84 11.15 8.04
C THR A 284 -32.50 11.64 7.48
N LEU A 285 -32.27 12.97 7.51
CA LEU A 285 -31.00 13.54 7.09
C LEU A 285 -29.83 13.04 7.96
N ALA A 286 -30.01 13.07 9.29
CA ALA A 286 -29.00 12.60 10.23
C ALA A 286 -28.71 11.10 10.05
N TRP A 287 -29.74 10.30 9.76
CA TRP A 287 -29.59 8.88 9.47
C TRP A 287 -28.83 8.64 8.17
N LEU A 288 -29.18 9.31 7.08
CA LEU A 288 -28.51 9.19 5.78
C LEU A 288 -27.03 9.64 5.84
N ASP A 289 -26.71 10.67 6.62
CA ASP A 289 -25.33 11.16 6.79
C ASP A 289 -24.45 10.18 7.58
N ASN A 290 -25.02 9.50 8.57
CA ASN A 290 -24.26 8.62 9.46
C ASN A 290 -24.13 7.18 8.93
N GLU A 291 -25.14 6.67 8.25
CA GLU A 291 -25.12 5.29 7.79
C GLU A 291 -24.63 5.14 6.35
N GLN A 292 -24.75 6.20 5.54
CA GLN A 292 -24.54 6.12 4.09
C GLN A 292 -25.16 4.82 3.52
N PRO A 293 -26.43 4.54 3.84
CA PRO A 293 -27.02 3.26 3.49
C PRO A 293 -27.03 3.11 1.97
N HIS A 294 -26.61 1.97 1.50
CA HIS A 294 -26.88 1.59 0.13
C HIS A 294 -28.35 1.11 0.08
N LEU A 295 -29.26 2.05 -0.18
CA LEU A 295 -30.68 1.77 -0.33
C LEU A 295 -30.92 1.13 -1.71
N ARG A 296 -30.49 -0.12 -1.85
CA ARG A 296 -30.57 -0.87 -3.10
C ARG A 296 -31.19 -2.23 -2.80
N GLY A 297 -32.03 -2.73 -3.73
CA GLY A 297 -32.65 -4.05 -3.59
C GLY A 297 -34.02 -4.14 -4.17
N GLU A 298 -34.60 -3.01 -4.62
CA GLU A 298 -35.93 -2.96 -5.24
C GLU A 298 -35.77 -2.66 -6.73
N THR A 299 -36.64 -3.26 -7.53
CA THR A 299 -36.85 -2.90 -8.94
C THR A 299 -38.06 -1.97 -9.02
N LEU A 300 -37.90 -0.85 -9.71
CA LEU A 300 -38.96 0.11 -9.88
C LEU A 300 -39.01 0.67 -11.32
N ASP A 301 -40.19 1.00 -11.83
CA ASP A 301 -40.32 1.79 -13.05
C ASP A 301 -40.45 3.27 -12.70
N LEU A 302 -39.51 4.08 -13.23
CA LEU A 302 -39.48 5.53 -13.00
C LEU A 302 -40.71 6.23 -13.62
N VAL A 303 -41.29 5.69 -14.69
CA VAL A 303 -42.47 6.27 -15.33
C VAL A 303 -43.65 6.20 -14.37
N ASP A 304 -43.94 4.98 -13.85
CA ASP A 304 -45.04 4.79 -12.88
C ASP A 304 -44.87 5.66 -11.63
N LEU A 305 -43.62 5.75 -11.14
CA LEU A 305 -43.30 6.55 -9.95
C LEU A 305 -43.51 8.05 -10.21
N ILE A 306 -43.06 8.56 -11.36
CA ILE A 306 -43.21 9.98 -11.73
C ILE A 306 -44.71 10.30 -11.95
N ASP A 307 -45.46 9.43 -12.59
CA ASP A 307 -46.89 9.66 -12.82
C ASP A 307 -47.67 9.80 -11.50
N VAL A 308 -47.43 8.93 -10.52
CA VAL A 308 -48.02 9.04 -9.18
C VAL A 308 -47.66 10.37 -8.51
N ILE A 309 -46.38 10.75 -8.54
CA ILE A 309 -45.93 12.02 -7.91
C ILE A 309 -46.50 13.23 -8.62
N VAL A 310 -46.65 13.19 -9.93
CA VAL A 310 -47.24 14.28 -10.73
C VAL A 310 -48.75 14.40 -10.45
N ASP A 311 -49.48 13.31 -10.32
CA ASP A 311 -50.90 13.34 -10.00
C ASP A 311 -51.16 13.90 -8.59
N ASP A 312 -50.35 13.50 -7.60
CA ASP A 312 -50.40 14.07 -6.25
C ASP A 312 -50.08 15.57 -6.28
N ALA A 313 -49.08 15.98 -7.05
CA ALA A 313 -48.66 17.37 -7.17
C ALA A 313 -49.73 18.22 -7.88
N ARG A 314 -50.42 17.69 -8.89
CA ARG A 314 -51.59 18.37 -9.55
C ARG A 314 -52.72 18.62 -8.57
N PHE A 315 -52.98 17.68 -7.69
CA PHE A 315 -54.01 17.84 -6.66
C PHE A 315 -53.61 18.90 -5.62
N GLU A 316 -52.35 18.94 -5.21
CA GLU A 316 -51.85 19.91 -4.20
C GLU A 316 -51.71 21.32 -4.77
N PHE A 317 -51.37 21.46 -6.07
CA PHE A 317 -51.10 22.74 -6.76
C PHE A 317 -52.03 22.89 -8.00
N PRO A 318 -53.35 23.05 -7.83
CA PRO A 318 -54.31 23.06 -8.95
C PRO A 318 -54.08 24.23 -9.93
N ASP A 319 -53.49 25.34 -9.45
CA ASP A 319 -53.20 26.53 -10.26
C ASP A 319 -51.87 26.44 -11.04
N ARG A 320 -51.15 25.32 -10.96
CA ARG A 320 -49.88 25.10 -11.63
C ARG A 320 -50.02 24.06 -12.74
N LYS A 321 -49.32 24.29 -13.86
CA LYS A 321 -49.29 23.33 -14.96
C LYS A 321 -48.05 22.45 -14.81
N ILE A 322 -48.20 21.15 -15.06
CA ILE A 322 -47.08 20.21 -15.10
C ILE A 322 -47.11 19.54 -16.47
N ALA A 323 -46.04 19.74 -17.25
CA ALA A 323 -45.84 19.11 -18.55
C ALA A 323 -44.86 17.95 -18.39
N THR A 324 -45.25 16.78 -18.82
CA THR A 324 -44.40 15.55 -18.72
C THR A 324 -44.02 15.06 -20.10
N GLN A 325 -42.75 14.67 -20.26
CA GLN A 325 -42.21 13.97 -21.43
C GLN A 325 -41.52 12.71 -20.93
N LEU A 326 -42.25 11.58 -20.98
CA LEU A 326 -41.84 10.30 -20.43
C LEU A 326 -41.77 9.24 -21.55
N PRO A 327 -40.83 8.29 -21.53
CA PRO A 327 -40.86 7.11 -22.40
C PRO A 327 -41.98 6.13 -21.97
N GLU A 328 -42.14 5.02 -22.70
CA GLU A 328 -43.11 4.00 -22.34
C GLU A 328 -42.77 3.25 -21.05
N SER A 329 -41.51 3.09 -20.73
CA SER A 329 -41.02 2.43 -19.52
C SER A 329 -39.55 2.82 -19.24
N ALA A 330 -39.16 2.87 -17.96
CA ALA A 330 -37.81 3.18 -17.50
C ALA A 330 -37.51 2.41 -16.20
N VAL A 331 -37.09 1.17 -16.34
CA VAL A 331 -36.89 0.27 -15.22
C VAL A 331 -35.52 0.49 -14.60
N LEU A 332 -35.47 0.76 -13.30
CA LEU A 332 -34.29 0.75 -12.46
C LEU A 332 -34.22 -0.57 -11.71
N GLU A 333 -33.12 -1.30 -11.87
CA GLU A 333 -32.80 -2.44 -11.03
C GLU A 333 -32.00 -1.99 -9.83
N ASN A 334 -32.20 -2.66 -8.70
CA ASN A 334 -31.33 -2.45 -7.52
C ASN A 334 -31.38 -1.01 -6.94
N SER A 335 -32.59 -0.44 -6.84
CA SER A 335 -32.86 0.92 -6.33
C SER A 335 -33.76 0.90 -5.07
N SER A 336 -34.36 2.03 -4.70
CA SER A 336 -35.33 2.15 -3.62
C SER A 336 -36.48 3.08 -4.03
N HIS A 337 -37.68 2.54 -4.08
CA HIS A 337 -38.88 3.28 -4.41
C HIS A 337 -39.10 4.49 -3.48
N GLN A 338 -38.89 4.29 -2.18
CA GLN A 338 -39.06 5.35 -1.18
C GLN A 338 -38.02 6.48 -1.35
N ALA A 339 -36.72 6.14 -1.52
CA ALA A 339 -35.67 7.15 -1.61
C ALA A 339 -35.78 7.99 -2.89
N VAL A 340 -36.04 7.33 -4.05
CA VAL A 340 -36.19 8.01 -5.33
C VAL A 340 -37.46 8.83 -5.32
N GLY A 341 -38.60 8.28 -4.84
CA GLY A 341 -39.89 8.97 -4.76
C GLY A 341 -39.82 10.24 -3.93
N GLN A 342 -39.30 10.15 -2.70
CA GLN A 342 -39.14 11.34 -1.84
C GLN A 342 -38.21 12.38 -2.43
N ALA A 343 -37.14 11.96 -3.11
CA ALA A 343 -36.20 12.89 -3.74
C ALA A 343 -36.86 13.65 -4.89
N LEU A 344 -37.60 12.95 -5.78
CA LEU A 344 -38.34 13.54 -6.90
C LEU A 344 -39.43 14.46 -6.39
N GLU A 345 -40.20 14.02 -5.38
CA GLU A 345 -41.23 14.83 -4.73
C GLU A 345 -40.69 16.14 -4.14
N ASN A 346 -39.57 16.06 -3.41
CA ASN A 346 -38.93 17.25 -2.84
C ASN A 346 -38.46 18.24 -3.90
N ILE A 347 -37.92 17.75 -5.01
CA ILE A 347 -37.46 18.60 -6.13
C ILE A 347 -38.66 19.19 -6.88
N LEU A 348 -39.70 18.38 -7.18
CA LEU A 348 -40.89 18.84 -7.89
C LEU A 348 -41.66 19.87 -7.08
N ARG A 349 -41.88 19.63 -5.77
CA ARG A 349 -42.54 20.59 -4.88
C ARG A 349 -41.78 21.90 -4.81
N ASN A 350 -40.46 21.85 -4.82
CA ASN A 350 -39.61 23.04 -4.86
C ASN A 350 -39.81 23.81 -6.18
N ALA A 351 -39.81 23.13 -7.33
CA ALA A 351 -40.05 23.72 -8.65
C ALA A 351 -41.44 24.37 -8.75
N LEU A 352 -42.50 23.68 -8.31
CA LEU A 352 -43.86 24.21 -8.31
C LEU A 352 -44.06 25.42 -7.40
N ARG A 353 -43.35 25.47 -6.29
CA ARG A 353 -43.41 26.56 -5.34
C ARG A 353 -42.86 27.87 -5.92
N TYR A 354 -41.73 27.80 -6.64
CA TYR A 354 -41.05 28.99 -7.19
C TYR A 354 -41.54 29.36 -8.59
N THR A 355 -42.30 28.49 -9.27
CA THR A 355 -42.92 28.79 -10.57
C THR A 355 -44.10 29.75 -10.40
N PRO A 356 -44.18 30.88 -11.14
CA PRO A 356 -45.32 31.80 -11.12
C PRO A 356 -46.64 31.12 -11.54
N ALA A 357 -47.77 31.67 -11.08
CA ALA A 357 -49.06 31.18 -11.47
C ALA A 357 -49.29 31.27 -13.00
N GLY A 358 -49.82 30.21 -13.60
CA GLY A 358 -50.04 30.11 -15.05
C GLY A 358 -48.89 29.55 -15.86
N GLU A 359 -47.66 29.54 -15.32
CA GLU A 359 -46.50 28.91 -15.92
C GLU A 359 -46.46 27.41 -15.64
N ALA A 360 -45.68 26.67 -16.43
CA ALA A 360 -45.56 25.22 -16.32
C ALA A 360 -44.17 24.80 -15.77
N VAL A 361 -44.20 23.74 -14.94
CA VAL A 361 -43.00 22.95 -14.62
C VAL A 361 -42.89 21.84 -15.63
N GLU A 362 -41.71 21.66 -16.20
CA GLU A 362 -41.43 20.65 -17.23
C GLU A 362 -40.69 19.48 -16.58
N ILE A 363 -41.11 18.25 -16.84
CA ILE A 363 -40.49 17.01 -16.39
C ILE A 363 -40.16 16.18 -17.61
N ALA A 364 -38.88 15.85 -17.81
CA ALA A 364 -38.43 14.97 -18.89
C ALA A 364 -37.63 13.78 -18.31
N LEU A 365 -37.86 12.61 -18.87
CA LEU A 365 -37.14 11.38 -18.54
C LEU A 365 -36.56 10.79 -19.82
N GLU A 366 -35.24 10.63 -19.83
CA GLU A 366 -34.49 10.11 -20.98
C GLU A 366 -33.50 9.04 -20.54
N SER A 367 -33.27 8.05 -21.42
CA SER A 367 -32.14 7.13 -21.22
C SER A 367 -30.83 7.84 -21.58
N CYS A 368 -29.81 7.71 -20.76
CA CYS A 368 -28.52 8.35 -21.02
C CYS A 368 -27.34 7.46 -20.64
N ARG A 369 -26.15 7.83 -21.14
CA ARG A 369 -24.86 7.28 -20.67
C ARG A 369 -23.98 8.43 -20.20
N VAL A 370 -23.45 8.30 -19.00
CA VAL A 370 -22.50 9.28 -18.45
C VAL A 370 -21.11 9.09 -19.08
N GLN A 371 -20.27 10.11 -18.97
CA GLN A 371 -18.88 10.06 -19.49
C GLN A 371 -18.04 8.90 -18.90
N SER A 372 -18.40 8.36 -17.73
CA SER A 372 -17.81 7.15 -17.14
C SER A 372 -18.16 5.85 -17.89
N GLY A 373 -19.11 5.89 -18.84
CA GLY A 373 -19.62 4.72 -19.57
C GLY A 373 -20.81 4.03 -18.91
N GLU A 374 -21.25 4.47 -17.73
CA GLU A 374 -22.40 3.93 -17.02
C GLU A 374 -23.69 4.30 -17.74
N ALA A 375 -24.54 3.29 -17.98
CA ALA A 375 -25.89 3.49 -18.51
C ALA A 375 -26.87 3.80 -17.39
N GLY A 376 -27.86 4.63 -17.65
CA GLY A 376 -28.88 5.00 -16.67
C GLY A 376 -29.97 5.88 -17.27
N TYR A 377 -30.72 6.49 -16.39
CA TYR A 377 -31.80 7.41 -16.76
C TYR A 377 -31.49 8.80 -16.21
N GLN A 378 -31.83 9.80 -16.99
CA GLN A 378 -31.78 11.20 -16.61
C GLN A 378 -33.20 11.74 -16.46
N VAL A 379 -33.51 12.21 -15.24
CA VAL A 379 -34.76 12.95 -14.97
C VAL A 379 -34.40 14.43 -14.89
N THR A 380 -35.03 15.26 -15.69
CA THR A 380 -34.89 16.71 -15.67
C THR A 380 -36.19 17.34 -15.20
N ILE A 381 -36.13 18.13 -14.11
CA ILE A 381 -37.27 18.92 -13.61
C ILE A 381 -36.86 20.39 -13.74
N ALA A 382 -37.58 21.11 -14.58
CA ALA A 382 -37.30 22.49 -14.94
C ALA A 382 -38.45 23.42 -14.56
N ASP A 383 -38.13 24.43 -13.76
CA ASP A 383 -39.10 25.47 -13.35
C ASP A 383 -38.93 26.77 -14.17
N ARG A 384 -39.89 27.70 -13.98
CA ARG A 384 -39.88 29.05 -14.53
C ARG A 384 -39.84 30.12 -13.44
N GLY A 385 -39.17 29.80 -12.36
CA GLY A 385 -38.97 30.72 -11.24
C GLY A 385 -37.88 31.75 -11.50
N PRO A 386 -37.44 32.47 -10.47
CA PRO A 386 -36.42 33.51 -10.59
C PRO A 386 -34.98 32.97 -10.83
N GLY A 387 -34.77 31.65 -10.78
CA GLY A 387 -33.46 31.04 -10.80
C GLY A 387 -32.68 31.27 -9.50
N VAL A 388 -31.39 30.93 -9.52
CA VAL A 388 -30.49 31.02 -8.36
C VAL A 388 -29.16 31.65 -8.83
N PRO A 389 -28.57 32.60 -8.09
CA PRO A 389 -27.23 33.09 -8.43
C PRO A 389 -26.23 31.94 -8.62
N GLU A 390 -25.38 31.98 -9.66
CA GLU A 390 -24.46 30.90 -10.01
C GLU A 390 -23.58 30.44 -8.83
N ALA A 391 -23.11 31.38 -8.02
CA ALA A 391 -22.29 31.10 -6.83
C ALA A 391 -23.04 30.27 -5.76
N LEU A 392 -24.37 30.18 -5.83
CA LEU A 392 -25.20 29.48 -4.85
C LEU A 392 -25.75 28.14 -5.35
N LEU A 393 -25.56 27.77 -6.63
CA LEU A 393 -26.08 26.53 -7.22
C LEU A 393 -25.66 25.27 -6.46
N GLU A 394 -24.46 25.21 -5.93
CA GLU A 394 -24.03 24.11 -5.05
C GLU A 394 -24.51 24.28 -3.60
N THR A 395 -24.73 25.53 -3.17
CA THR A 395 -25.10 25.83 -1.79
C THR A 395 -26.58 25.53 -1.50
N ILE A 396 -27.45 25.52 -2.52
CA ILE A 396 -28.89 25.19 -2.35
C ILE A 396 -29.11 23.75 -1.82
N PHE A 397 -28.13 22.88 -1.93
CA PHE A 397 -28.16 21.52 -1.39
C PHE A 397 -27.65 21.41 0.05
N ARG A 398 -27.25 22.53 0.68
CA ARG A 398 -26.86 22.52 2.10
C ARG A 398 -28.12 22.53 2.99
N PRO A 399 -28.13 21.74 4.08
CA PRO A 399 -29.23 21.79 5.03
C PRO A 399 -29.50 23.22 5.55
N PHE A 400 -30.76 23.55 5.73
CA PHE A 400 -31.24 24.86 6.26
C PHE A 400 -30.86 26.06 5.39
N PHE A 401 -30.37 25.85 4.18
CA PHE A 401 -30.08 26.94 3.27
C PHE A 401 -31.37 27.44 2.59
N GLN A 402 -31.56 28.75 2.61
CA GLN A 402 -32.64 29.45 1.89
C GLN A 402 -31.99 30.63 1.14
N ALA A 403 -32.23 30.71 -0.17
CA ALA A 403 -31.89 31.93 -0.90
C ALA A 403 -32.87 33.02 -0.44
N GLU A 404 -32.35 34.15 0.08
CA GLU A 404 -33.20 35.28 0.44
C GLU A 404 -34.00 35.71 -0.81
N PRO A 405 -35.33 35.89 -0.72
CA PRO A 405 -36.12 36.45 -1.82
C PRO A 405 -35.59 37.88 -2.05
N SER A 406 -35.23 38.21 -3.29
CA SER A 406 -34.86 39.56 -3.68
C SER A 406 -35.97 40.51 -3.23
N ARG A 407 -35.62 41.51 -2.39
CA ARG A 407 -36.52 42.48 -1.75
C ARG A 407 -37.23 43.45 -2.73
N ASN A 408 -37.59 43.04 -3.95
CA ASN A 408 -38.10 43.92 -5.00
C ASN A 408 -39.51 43.63 -5.52
N THR A 409 -40.37 42.97 -4.73
CA THR A 409 -41.80 42.96 -5.06
C THR A 409 -42.61 43.32 -3.81
N GLY A 410 -42.98 44.60 -3.74
CA GLY A 410 -43.85 45.14 -2.71
C GLY A 410 -45.30 44.63 -2.86
N GLU A 411 -45.58 43.47 -2.32
CA GLU A 411 -46.91 43.02 -1.96
C GLU A 411 -46.91 42.43 -0.56
N SER A 412 -47.33 43.28 0.36
CA SER A 412 -47.64 42.96 1.74
C SER A 412 -48.85 42.00 1.75
N GLY A 413 -48.66 40.77 2.14
CA GLY A 413 -49.79 39.94 2.53
C GLY A 413 -49.86 38.56 1.95
N SER A 414 -48.82 37.71 2.10
CA SER A 414 -49.00 36.28 2.00
C SER A 414 -48.09 35.59 2.98
N SER A 415 -48.69 34.83 3.89
CA SER A 415 -48.14 33.98 4.94
C SER A 415 -46.84 33.32 4.57
N SER A 416 -45.85 33.46 5.45
CA SER A 416 -44.54 32.80 5.47
C SER A 416 -44.65 31.26 5.44
N THR A 417 -44.90 30.71 4.29
CA THR A 417 -44.76 29.25 4.01
C THR A 417 -43.36 28.95 3.45
N GLY A 418 -42.34 29.59 4.04
CA GLY A 418 -40.97 29.28 3.74
C GLY A 418 -40.67 27.86 4.17
N GLY A 419 -40.31 26.94 3.23
CA GLY A 419 -39.77 25.62 3.62
C GLY A 419 -38.50 25.77 4.41
N VAL A 420 -38.22 24.83 5.30
CA VAL A 420 -37.08 24.90 6.23
C VAL A 420 -35.70 24.82 5.54
N GLY A 421 -35.64 24.60 4.22
CA GLY A 421 -34.38 24.47 3.49
C GLY A 421 -33.75 23.07 3.63
N LEU A 422 -34.56 22.05 3.93
CA LEU A 422 -34.09 20.66 4.06
C LEU A 422 -34.37 19.80 2.82
N GLY A 423 -35.42 20.11 2.02
CA GLY A 423 -35.89 19.23 0.95
C GLY A 423 -34.84 18.90 -0.10
N LEU A 424 -34.11 19.90 -0.64
CA LEU A 424 -33.06 19.67 -1.64
C LEU A 424 -31.83 18.94 -1.03
N ALA A 425 -31.49 19.25 0.21
CA ALA A 425 -30.42 18.55 0.93
C ALA A 425 -30.76 17.08 1.12
N LEU A 426 -31.99 16.77 1.50
CA LEU A 426 -32.49 15.41 1.66
C LEU A 426 -32.54 14.66 0.32
N ALA A 427 -33.07 15.30 -0.74
CA ALA A 427 -33.11 14.73 -2.08
C ALA A 427 -31.71 14.32 -2.57
N ARG A 428 -30.70 15.20 -2.40
CA ARG A 428 -29.31 14.88 -2.79
C ARG A 428 -28.75 13.67 -2.04
N ARG A 429 -29.04 13.52 -0.74
CA ARG A 429 -28.56 12.38 0.05
C ARG A 429 -29.28 11.08 -0.30
N GLN A 430 -30.59 11.13 -0.48
CA GLN A 430 -31.40 9.99 -0.91
C GLN A 430 -30.93 9.45 -2.28
N LEU A 431 -30.72 10.36 -3.26
CA LEU A 431 -30.21 9.98 -4.58
C LEU A 431 -28.83 9.37 -4.49
N ARG A 432 -27.91 9.93 -3.66
CA ARG A 432 -26.59 9.33 -3.42
C ARG A 432 -26.67 7.94 -2.80
N ALA A 433 -27.61 7.70 -1.91
CA ALA A 433 -27.80 6.40 -1.27
C ALA A 433 -28.20 5.29 -2.26
N VAL A 434 -28.88 5.64 -3.35
CA VAL A 434 -29.17 4.72 -4.47
C VAL A 434 -28.11 4.74 -5.59
N GLY A 435 -27.02 5.50 -5.41
CA GLY A 435 -25.95 5.64 -6.40
C GLY A 435 -26.20 6.69 -7.47
N GLY A 436 -27.28 7.47 -7.34
CA GLY A 436 -27.60 8.57 -8.23
C GLY A 436 -26.87 9.87 -7.91
N GLN A 437 -27.06 10.85 -8.78
CA GLN A 437 -26.48 12.19 -8.66
C GLN A 437 -27.55 13.23 -9.01
N VAL A 438 -27.41 14.45 -8.45
CA VAL A 438 -28.27 15.58 -8.79
C VAL A 438 -27.41 16.84 -8.96
N ALA A 439 -27.73 17.60 -10.01
CA ALA A 439 -27.12 18.89 -10.31
C ALA A 439 -28.20 19.95 -10.58
N ALA A 440 -27.87 21.21 -10.32
CA ALA A 440 -28.74 22.35 -10.59
C ALA A 440 -28.07 23.29 -11.58
N ALA A 441 -28.79 23.84 -12.52
CA ALA A 441 -28.35 24.83 -13.47
C ALA A 441 -29.45 25.87 -13.74
N ASN A 442 -29.08 27.12 -13.94
CA ASN A 442 -30.04 28.14 -14.39
C ASN A 442 -30.42 27.92 -15.86
N ARG A 443 -31.68 28.17 -16.19
CA ARG A 443 -32.16 28.13 -17.57
C ARG A 443 -31.87 29.48 -18.26
N PRO A 444 -31.48 29.46 -19.55
CA PRO A 444 -31.29 30.71 -20.31
C PRO A 444 -32.54 31.58 -20.39
N GLU A 445 -33.72 30.95 -20.36
CA GLU A 445 -35.04 31.59 -20.44
C GLU A 445 -35.61 32.03 -19.08
N GLY A 446 -34.84 31.85 -18.00
CA GLY A 446 -35.24 32.04 -16.62
C GLY A 446 -35.73 30.75 -15.95
N GLY A 447 -35.52 30.64 -14.64
CA GLY A 447 -35.84 29.45 -13.85
C GLY A 447 -34.63 28.58 -13.56
N LEU A 448 -34.86 27.49 -12.84
CA LEU A 448 -33.89 26.50 -12.44
C LEU A 448 -34.20 25.14 -13.09
N SER A 449 -33.17 24.45 -13.55
CA SER A 449 -33.23 23.08 -14.04
C SER A 449 -32.47 22.16 -13.09
N MET A 450 -33.20 21.16 -12.56
CA MET A 450 -32.62 20.09 -11.72
C MET A 450 -32.46 18.84 -12.57
N THR A 451 -31.22 18.42 -12.75
CA THR A 451 -30.89 17.21 -13.52
C THR A 451 -30.47 16.10 -12.56
N ILE A 452 -31.16 15.00 -12.60
CA ILE A 452 -30.97 13.83 -11.75
C ILE A 452 -30.52 12.69 -12.64
N PHE A 453 -29.41 12.07 -12.30
CA PHE A 453 -28.92 10.85 -12.92
C PHE A 453 -29.14 9.67 -11.99
N LEU A 454 -29.69 8.57 -12.50
CA LEU A 454 -29.93 7.31 -11.79
C LEU A 454 -29.29 6.18 -12.61
N PRO A 455 -28.34 5.41 -12.07
CA PRO A 455 -27.74 4.28 -12.78
C PRO A 455 -28.78 3.16 -12.96
N SER A 456 -28.76 2.51 -14.12
CA SER A 456 -29.72 1.43 -14.42
C SER A 456 -29.37 0.09 -13.80
N VAL A 457 -28.15 -0.06 -13.28
CA VAL A 457 -27.62 -1.30 -12.66
C VAL A 457 -26.96 -1.00 -11.32
#